data_157038d61cdbfb4f3ce7a664187a6253
#
_entry.id   157038d61cdbfb4f3ce7a664187a6253
#
_cell.length_a   1.000
_cell.length_b   1.000
_cell.length_c   1.000
_cell.angle_alpha   90.00
_cell.angle_beta   90.00
_cell.angle_gamma   90.00
#
_symmetry.space_group_name_H-M   'P 1'
#
loop_
_entity.id
_entity.type
_entity.pdbx_description
1 polymer ?
#
loop_
_entity_poly.entity_id
_entity_poly.type
_entity_poly.pdbx_seq_one_letter_code
_entity_poly.pdbx_strand_id
1 'polypeptide(L)'
;MFSSKKVSSEILVTSNCQTTGIANALKYLIVSDKVSISAKWNLGQSVKSFAESNGSLFESLSFWVTSYSDLEIKNVLEIVNANSKIKVIKIPQIYFDAHHPDLTYINSKSGIVESPLVHYHSKIIFGCFLNKINMVSVGRYFQKDIYEKLGYLNYWEQSIERMKTDFIQSDLDYYEFVNEIDMNRVFMHSVNHPTIGVLSAIAALVCKKIGLKQKYDSQALTCVMKDEIFESGPVWPIYPDIANNFGQSGTFLFRAQGGKIYELDEFIQLEYEIFKNLKKNELNEPNFYFSQEFLSILKGLK
;
A
#
# COMPACT_ATOMS: atom_id res chain seq x y z
N MET A 1 16.00 20.18 38.02
CA MET A 1 14.62 19.65 38.01
C MET A 1 14.03 19.90 36.63
N PHE A 2 13.98 18.89 35.76
CA PHE A 2 13.26 19.00 34.49
C PHE A 2 11.76 18.85 34.84
N SER A 3 11.02 19.95 34.72
CA SER A 3 9.56 19.93 34.79
C SER A 3 9.06 19.03 33.66
N SER A 4 8.46 17.89 33.96
CA SER A 4 7.76 17.07 32.97
C SER A 4 6.64 17.91 32.38
N LYS A 5 6.82 18.44 31.17
CA LYS A 5 5.75 19.12 30.46
C LYS A 5 4.59 18.13 30.29
N LYS A 6 3.46 18.42 30.90
CA LYS A 6 2.27 17.58 30.81
C LYS A 6 1.85 17.49 29.34
N VAL A 7 1.90 16.29 28.76
CA VAL A 7 1.34 16.01 27.44
C VAL A 7 -0.13 16.41 27.47
N SER A 8 -0.58 17.24 26.53
CA SER A 8 -1.96 17.74 26.49
C SER A 8 -2.84 16.96 25.52
N SER A 9 -2.25 16.25 24.56
CA SER A 9 -2.97 15.45 23.57
C SER A 9 -2.14 14.24 23.15
N GLU A 10 -2.77 13.09 23.13
CA GLU A 10 -2.18 11.85 22.61
C GLU A 10 -2.89 11.40 21.35
N ILE A 11 -2.13 11.04 20.32
CA ILE A 11 -2.62 10.59 19.03
C ILE A 11 -2.11 9.16 18.81
N LEU A 12 -3.01 8.23 18.58
CA LEU A 12 -2.69 6.88 18.13
C LEU A 12 -3.00 6.75 16.64
N VAL A 13 -2.05 6.25 15.87
CA VAL A 13 -2.24 5.91 14.45
C VAL A 13 -2.28 4.40 14.30
N THR A 14 -3.34 3.89 13.70
CA THR A 14 -3.48 2.48 13.34
C THR A 14 -3.96 2.33 11.89
N SER A 15 -3.24 1.58 11.10
CA SER A 15 -3.56 1.25 9.72
C SER A 15 -2.82 -0.05 9.35
N ASN A 16 -2.67 -0.31 8.07
CA ASN A 16 -1.82 -1.38 7.54
C ASN A 16 -0.32 -0.95 7.53
N CYS A 17 0.47 -1.40 6.55
CA CYS A 17 1.87 -1.00 6.36
C CYS A 17 2.10 0.52 6.26
N GLN A 18 1.06 1.32 6.07
CA GLN A 18 1.13 2.79 5.98
C GLN A 18 1.19 3.47 7.36
N THR A 19 0.93 2.74 8.44
CA THR A 19 0.83 3.26 9.82
C THR A 19 2.05 4.09 10.24
N THR A 20 3.24 3.53 10.09
CA THR A 20 4.49 4.18 10.54
C THR A 20 4.78 5.44 9.75
N GLY A 21 4.59 5.40 8.43
CA GLY A 21 4.82 6.58 7.58
C GLY A 21 3.88 7.74 7.91
N ILE A 22 2.58 7.46 8.13
CA ILE A 22 1.60 8.48 8.55
C ILE A 22 1.96 9.04 9.94
N ALA A 23 2.30 8.19 10.91
CA ALA A 23 2.66 8.64 12.24
C ALA A 23 3.94 9.48 12.24
N ASN A 24 4.94 9.10 11.44
CA ASN A 24 6.16 9.89 11.28
C ASN A 24 5.89 11.23 10.61
N ALA A 25 5.07 11.27 9.55
CA ALA A 25 4.65 12.52 8.93
C ALA A 25 3.95 13.45 9.94
N LEU A 26 3.02 12.93 10.74
CA LEU A 26 2.38 13.70 11.81
C LEU A 26 3.39 14.27 12.82
N LYS A 27 4.41 13.50 13.23
CA LYS A 27 5.46 13.98 14.15
C LYS A 27 6.25 15.16 13.58
N TYR A 28 6.52 15.17 12.28
CA TYR A 28 7.19 16.29 11.62
C TYR A 28 6.26 17.49 11.40
N LEU A 29 5.01 17.25 11.04
CA LEU A 29 4.02 18.31 10.84
C LEU A 29 3.63 18.99 12.16
N ILE A 30 3.47 18.21 13.24
CA ILE A 30 3.03 18.69 14.55
C ILE A 30 4.24 18.85 15.47
N VAL A 31 4.96 19.94 15.33
CA VAL A 31 6.09 20.22 16.22
C VAL A 31 5.58 20.86 17.50
N SER A 32 5.21 20.03 18.47
CA SER A 32 4.74 20.47 19.77
C SER A 32 5.13 19.48 20.85
N ASP A 33 5.83 19.96 21.89
CA ASP A 33 6.15 19.16 23.09
C ASP A 33 4.88 18.71 23.88
N LYS A 34 3.70 19.20 23.47
CA LYS A 34 2.42 18.88 24.12
C LYS A 34 1.64 17.78 23.42
N VAL A 35 2.12 17.30 22.27
CA VAL A 35 1.48 16.25 21.49
C VAL A 35 2.39 15.03 21.45
N SER A 36 1.88 13.88 21.86
CA SER A 36 2.53 12.57 21.70
C SER A 36 1.85 11.80 20.59
N ILE A 37 2.64 11.16 19.71
CA ILE A 37 2.13 10.38 18.59
C ILE A 37 2.72 8.98 18.65
N SER A 38 1.86 7.98 18.73
CA SER A 38 2.21 6.56 18.70
C SER A 38 1.66 5.88 17.45
N ALA A 39 2.39 4.88 16.98
CA ALA A 39 2.01 4.06 15.85
C ALA A 39 1.87 2.61 16.32
N LYS A 40 0.78 1.96 15.93
CA LYS A 40 0.57 0.52 16.20
C LYS A 40 0.00 -0.13 14.96
N TRP A 41 0.79 -0.97 14.35
CA TRP A 41 0.39 -1.77 13.22
C TRP A 41 -0.15 -3.13 13.69
N ASN A 42 -1.31 -3.51 13.15
CA ASN A 42 -1.98 -4.77 13.46
C ASN A 42 -1.57 -5.87 12.46
N LEU A 43 -0.31 -6.25 12.45
CA LEU A 43 0.20 -7.26 11.53
C LEU A 43 -0.37 -8.65 11.85
N GLY A 44 -1.40 -9.09 11.11
CA GLY A 44 -1.97 -10.43 11.22
C GLY A 44 -2.69 -10.74 12.55
N GLN A 45 -2.82 -9.78 13.45
CA GLN A 45 -3.58 -9.94 14.70
C GLN A 45 -5.07 -9.69 14.46
N SER A 46 -5.93 -10.39 15.17
CA SER A 46 -7.34 -10.03 15.23
C SER A 46 -7.54 -8.68 15.91
N VAL A 47 -8.58 -7.94 15.54
CA VAL A 47 -8.96 -6.68 16.19
C VAL A 47 -9.10 -6.84 17.70
N LYS A 48 -9.63 -7.99 18.14
CA LYS A 48 -9.75 -8.34 19.56
C LYS A 48 -8.40 -8.42 20.24
N SER A 49 -7.47 -9.21 19.68
CA SER A 49 -6.11 -9.36 20.22
C SER A 49 -5.36 -8.03 20.27
N PHE A 50 -5.53 -7.19 19.24
CA PHE A 50 -4.98 -5.83 19.22
C PHE A 50 -5.51 -4.99 20.38
N ALA A 51 -6.84 -4.96 20.58
CA ALA A 51 -7.47 -4.19 21.64
C ALA A 51 -7.02 -4.65 23.03
N GLU A 52 -7.00 -5.95 23.28
CA GLU A 52 -6.57 -6.55 24.55
C GLU A 52 -5.09 -6.22 24.87
N SER A 53 -4.22 -6.24 23.87
CA SER A 53 -2.78 -5.97 24.05
C SER A 53 -2.43 -4.48 24.18
N ASN A 54 -3.30 -3.58 23.73
CA ASN A 54 -3.03 -2.14 23.66
C ASN A 54 -4.03 -1.28 24.45
N GLY A 55 -4.87 -1.88 25.30
CA GLY A 55 -5.94 -1.19 26.04
C GLY A 55 -5.46 0.03 26.82
N SER A 56 -4.29 -0.05 27.47
CA SER A 56 -3.72 1.06 28.24
C SER A 56 -3.41 2.32 27.42
N LEU A 57 -3.18 2.18 26.10
CA LEU A 57 -2.97 3.34 25.22
C LEU A 57 -4.24 4.18 25.05
N PHE A 58 -5.42 3.57 25.24
CA PHE A 58 -6.70 4.24 25.08
C PHE A 58 -7.13 5.05 26.31
N GLU A 59 -6.48 4.86 27.46
CA GLU A 59 -6.84 5.56 28.71
C GLU A 59 -6.59 7.07 28.65
N SER A 60 -5.49 7.48 27.98
CA SER A 60 -5.06 8.87 27.85
C SER A 60 -5.27 9.46 26.45
N LEU A 61 -5.84 8.67 25.53
CA LEU A 61 -5.93 9.00 24.12
C LEU A 61 -6.90 10.16 23.87
N SER A 62 -6.45 11.16 23.11
CA SER A 62 -7.27 12.27 22.64
C SER A 62 -7.82 12.01 21.22
N PHE A 63 -6.98 11.46 20.34
CA PHE A 63 -7.32 11.18 18.96
C PHE A 63 -6.86 9.77 18.54
N TRP A 64 -7.76 9.05 17.92
CA TRP A 64 -7.44 7.77 17.27
C TRP A 64 -7.60 7.92 15.76
N VAL A 65 -6.49 7.97 15.05
CA VAL A 65 -6.41 8.01 13.58
C VAL A 65 -6.32 6.59 13.07
N THR A 66 -7.31 6.13 12.32
CA THR A 66 -7.40 4.72 11.96
C THR A 66 -8.02 4.49 10.57
N SER A 67 -7.58 3.42 9.90
CA SER A 67 -8.20 2.90 8.68
C SER A 67 -9.14 1.71 8.94
N TYR A 68 -9.47 1.44 10.18
CA TYR A 68 -10.41 0.37 10.53
C TYR A 68 -11.82 0.70 10.08
N SER A 69 -12.61 -0.32 9.77
CA SER A 69 -14.05 -0.20 9.51
C SER A 69 -14.82 0.22 10.76
N ASP A 70 -16.02 0.75 10.59
CA ASP A 70 -16.88 1.17 11.70
C ASP A 70 -17.14 0.02 12.70
N LEU A 71 -17.28 -1.21 12.20
CA LEU A 71 -17.46 -2.39 13.05
C LEU A 71 -16.21 -2.69 13.87
N GLU A 72 -15.02 -2.61 13.27
CA GLU A 72 -13.75 -2.82 13.95
C GLU A 72 -13.50 -1.73 15.02
N ILE A 73 -13.77 -0.47 14.67
CA ILE A 73 -13.68 0.66 15.60
C ILE A 73 -14.58 0.43 16.80
N LYS A 74 -15.84 0.09 16.56
CA LYS A 74 -16.81 -0.20 17.61
C LYS A 74 -16.30 -1.33 18.52
N ASN A 75 -15.85 -2.44 17.96
CA ASN A 75 -15.35 -3.60 18.70
C ASN A 75 -14.13 -3.23 19.57
N VAL A 76 -13.17 -2.45 19.02
CA VAL A 76 -12.01 -1.99 19.81
C VAL A 76 -12.47 -1.14 20.98
N LEU A 77 -13.30 -0.12 20.75
CA LEU A 77 -13.76 0.80 21.80
C LEU A 77 -14.54 0.09 22.90
N GLU A 78 -15.34 -0.92 22.57
CA GLU A 78 -16.05 -1.76 23.54
C GLU A 78 -15.08 -2.59 24.38
N ILE A 79 -14.09 -3.27 23.77
CA ILE A 79 -13.12 -4.12 24.46
C ILE A 79 -12.24 -3.31 25.43
N VAL A 80 -11.74 -2.15 24.98
CA VAL A 80 -10.87 -1.31 25.81
C VAL A 80 -11.64 -0.46 26.81
N ASN A 81 -12.97 -0.56 26.83
CA ASN A 81 -13.85 0.26 27.68
C ASN A 81 -13.51 1.75 27.54
N ALA A 82 -13.37 2.20 26.31
CA ALA A 82 -12.81 3.49 25.97
C ALA A 82 -13.61 4.67 26.53
N ASN A 83 -12.88 5.70 26.98
CA ASN A 83 -13.50 6.96 27.36
C ASN A 83 -14.25 7.59 26.16
N SER A 84 -15.47 8.03 26.38
CA SER A 84 -16.31 8.70 25.36
C SER A 84 -15.69 10.01 24.79
N LYS A 85 -14.56 10.46 25.32
CA LYS A 85 -13.85 11.66 24.86
C LYS A 85 -12.88 11.42 23.71
N ILE A 86 -12.59 10.15 23.36
CA ILE A 86 -11.69 9.84 22.25
C ILE A 86 -12.36 10.26 20.94
N LYS A 87 -11.69 11.13 20.18
CA LYS A 87 -12.13 11.50 18.84
C LYS A 87 -11.49 10.56 17.84
N VAL A 88 -12.30 9.72 17.19
CA VAL A 88 -11.86 8.85 16.10
C VAL A 88 -11.82 9.64 14.80
N ILE A 89 -10.75 9.47 14.03
CA ILE A 89 -10.58 10.03 12.69
C ILE A 89 -10.31 8.85 11.75
N LYS A 90 -11.27 8.58 10.89
CA LYS A 90 -11.12 7.54 9.86
C LYS A 90 -10.29 8.06 8.71
N ILE A 91 -9.28 7.30 8.32
CA ILE A 91 -8.43 7.60 7.16
C ILE A 91 -8.58 6.50 6.10
N PRO A 92 -8.40 6.81 4.80
CA PRO A 92 -8.40 5.79 3.77
C PRO A 92 -7.13 4.92 3.85
N GLN A 93 -7.21 3.69 3.37
CA GLN A 93 -6.03 2.93 2.97
C GLN A 93 -5.73 3.25 1.51
N ILE A 94 -4.56 3.80 1.24
CA ILE A 94 -4.20 4.13 -0.13
C ILE A 94 -3.83 2.85 -0.88
N TYR A 95 -4.63 2.54 -1.89
CA TYR A 95 -4.41 1.48 -2.85
C TYR A 95 -4.53 2.05 -4.27
N PHE A 96 -3.52 1.81 -5.11
CA PHE A 96 -3.51 2.34 -6.47
C PHE A 96 -2.72 1.41 -7.38
N ASP A 97 -3.41 0.73 -8.29
CA ASP A 97 -2.83 -0.30 -9.14
C ASP A 97 -2.49 0.16 -10.57
N ALA A 98 -2.87 1.39 -10.97
CA ALA A 98 -2.56 1.88 -12.32
C ALA A 98 -1.07 2.02 -12.61
N HIS A 99 -0.24 2.25 -11.60
CA HIS A 99 1.22 2.25 -11.77
C HIS A 99 1.80 0.83 -11.92
N HIS A 100 1.12 -0.17 -11.35
CA HIS A 100 1.60 -1.56 -11.26
C HIS A 100 0.49 -2.56 -11.61
N PRO A 101 -0.16 -2.46 -12.79
CA PRO A 101 -1.34 -3.26 -13.11
C PRO A 101 -1.04 -4.76 -13.23
N ASP A 102 0.21 -5.13 -13.42
CA ASP A 102 0.67 -6.53 -13.50
C ASP A 102 0.93 -7.17 -12.13
N LEU A 103 1.08 -6.35 -11.08
CA LEU A 103 1.33 -6.87 -9.73
C LEU A 103 0.11 -7.63 -9.19
N THR A 104 0.35 -8.78 -8.59
CA THR A 104 -0.69 -9.57 -7.92
C THR A 104 -0.12 -10.34 -6.72
N TYR A 105 -1.02 -10.86 -5.89
CA TYR A 105 -0.72 -11.86 -4.86
C TYR A 105 -1.24 -13.21 -5.33
N ILE A 106 -0.49 -14.27 -5.06
CA ILE A 106 -0.90 -15.64 -5.36
C ILE A 106 -1.14 -16.36 -4.04
N ASN A 107 -2.33 -16.91 -3.87
CA ASN A 107 -2.68 -17.69 -2.69
C ASN A 107 -2.70 -19.18 -3.05
N SER A 108 -2.13 -19.97 -2.17
CA SER A 108 -2.25 -21.42 -2.17
C SER A 108 -3.11 -21.88 -0.99
N LYS A 109 -3.44 -23.15 -0.92
CA LYS A 109 -4.14 -23.74 0.24
C LYS A 109 -3.34 -23.63 1.54
N SER A 110 -2.03 -23.50 1.43
CA SER A 110 -1.11 -23.33 2.57
C SER A 110 -0.88 -21.87 2.97
N GLY A 111 -1.44 -20.91 2.23
CA GLY A 111 -1.28 -19.48 2.47
C GLY A 111 -0.80 -18.71 1.24
N ILE A 112 -0.32 -17.49 1.46
CA ILE A 112 0.25 -16.65 0.40
C ILE A 112 1.55 -17.27 -0.08
N VAL A 113 1.72 -17.34 -1.40
CA VAL A 113 2.96 -17.81 -2.02
C VAL A 113 4.03 -16.73 -1.88
N GLU A 114 5.21 -17.13 -1.40
CA GLU A 114 6.36 -16.22 -1.33
C GLU A 114 7.00 -16.04 -2.71
N SER A 115 7.53 -14.84 -2.96
CA SER A 115 8.25 -14.47 -4.17
C SER A 115 9.60 -13.83 -3.84
N PRO A 116 10.47 -13.55 -4.83
CA PRO A 116 11.67 -12.74 -4.61
C PRO A 116 11.37 -11.34 -4.08
N LEU A 117 10.14 -10.84 -4.29
CA LEU A 117 9.62 -9.58 -3.78
C LEU A 117 8.60 -9.80 -2.63
N VAL A 118 8.92 -10.67 -1.71
CA VAL A 118 8.11 -11.05 -0.54
C VAL A 118 6.83 -11.80 -0.95
N HIS A 119 5.80 -11.11 -1.42
CA HIS A 119 4.52 -11.72 -1.83
C HIS A 119 4.01 -11.19 -3.18
N TYR A 120 4.82 -10.40 -3.88
CA TYR A 120 4.44 -9.77 -5.14
C TYR A 120 4.84 -10.63 -6.32
N HIS A 121 3.88 -10.98 -7.16
CA HIS A 121 4.02 -11.77 -8.37
C HIS A 121 3.55 -11.00 -9.60
N SER A 122 4.04 -11.38 -10.78
CA SER A 122 3.55 -10.87 -12.06
C SER A 122 2.38 -11.71 -12.57
N LYS A 123 1.27 -11.04 -12.90
CA LYS A 123 0.13 -11.67 -13.58
C LYS A 123 0.54 -12.27 -14.92
N ILE A 124 1.37 -11.56 -15.70
CA ILE A 124 1.88 -12.03 -17.00
C ILE A 124 2.71 -13.30 -16.82
N ILE A 125 3.68 -13.30 -15.92
CA ILE A 125 4.56 -14.46 -15.70
C ILE A 125 3.72 -15.67 -15.26
N PHE A 126 2.84 -15.47 -14.28
CA PHE A 126 1.99 -16.56 -13.78
C PHE A 126 1.01 -17.07 -14.86
N GLY A 127 0.38 -16.17 -15.62
CA GLY A 127 -0.49 -16.56 -16.72
C GLY A 127 0.24 -17.31 -17.84
N CYS A 128 1.47 -16.90 -18.16
CA CYS A 128 2.35 -17.64 -19.08
C CYS A 128 2.68 -19.04 -18.56
N PHE A 129 2.99 -19.16 -17.25
CA PHE A 129 3.25 -20.46 -16.62
C PHE A 129 2.01 -21.38 -16.70
N LEU A 130 0.83 -20.89 -16.37
CA LEU A 130 -0.44 -21.65 -16.46
C LEU A 130 -0.73 -22.14 -17.89
N ASN A 131 -0.41 -21.30 -18.89
CA ASN A 131 -0.53 -21.63 -20.31
C ASN A 131 0.61 -22.51 -20.85
N LYS A 132 1.55 -22.94 -19.99
CA LYS A 132 2.72 -23.76 -20.36
C LYS A 132 3.58 -23.09 -21.43
N ILE A 133 3.71 -21.79 -21.40
CA ILE A 133 4.60 -21.03 -22.27
C ILE A 133 6.03 -21.29 -21.82
N ASN A 134 6.95 -21.43 -22.77
CA ASN A 134 8.36 -21.62 -22.46
C ASN A 134 8.90 -20.36 -21.76
N MET A 135 9.58 -20.54 -20.63
CA MET A 135 10.15 -19.47 -19.81
C MET A 135 10.97 -18.46 -20.63
N VAL A 136 11.81 -18.94 -21.55
CA VAL A 136 12.65 -18.09 -22.42
C VAL A 136 11.82 -17.16 -23.32
N SER A 137 10.56 -17.49 -23.56
CA SER A 137 9.65 -16.68 -24.40
C SER A 137 8.85 -15.66 -23.62
N VAL A 138 8.87 -15.66 -22.28
CA VAL A 138 7.98 -14.84 -21.45
C VAL A 138 8.29 -13.34 -21.54
N GLY A 139 9.56 -12.99 -21.68
CA GLY A 139 9.97 -11.58 -21.83
C GLY A 139 9.26 -10.84 -22.98
N ARG A 140 8.85 -11.57 -24.04
CA ARG A 140 8.10 -10.99 -25.17
C ARG A 140 6.70 -10.52 -24.84
N TYR A 141 6.16 -10.90 -23.69
CA TYR A 141 4.83 -10.46 -23.23
C TYR A 141 4.86 -9.13 -22.51
N PHE A 142 6.04 -8.59 -22.20
CA PHE A 142 6.24 -7.33 -21.51
C PHE A 142 6.40 -6.19 -22.52
N GLN A 143 5.31 -5.90 -23.26
CA GLN A 143 5.28 -4.87 -24.29
C GLN A 143 3.89 -4.26 -24.44
N LYS A 144 3.85 -3.08 -25.05
CA LYS A 144 2.67 -2.22 -25.16
C LYS A 144 1.43 -2.95 -25.69
N ASP A 145 1.57 -3.66 -26.82
CA ASP A 145 0.44 -4.37 -27.46
C ASP A 145 -0.23 -5.39 -26.54
N ILE A 146 0.56 -5.99 -25.64
CA ILE A 146 0.04 -6.94 -24.65
C ILE A 146 -0.67 -6.18 -23.54
N TYR A 147 -0.07 -5.10 -23.04
CA TYR A 147 -0.68 -4.27 -21.99
C TYR A 147 -2.01 -3.67 -22.46
N GLU A 148 -2.12 -3.25 -23.72
CA GLU A 148 -3.38 -2.80 -24.31
C GLU A 148 -4.43 -3.91 -24.29
N LYS A 149 -4.10 -5.11 -24.77
CA LYS A 149 -4.99 -6.27 -24.78
C LYS A 149 -5.42 -6.72 -23.37
N LEU A 150 -4.51 -6.62 -22.40
CA LEU A 150 -4.79 -6.93 -20.99
C LEU A 150 -5.53 -5.80 -20.25
N GLY A 151 -5.76 -4.65 -20.92
CA GLY A 151 -6.42 -3.50 -20.35
C GLY A 151 -5.56 -2.71 -19.35
N TYR A 152 -4.26 -2.99 -19.23
CA TYR A 152 -3.37 -2.34 -18.24
C TYR A 152 -3.27 -0.83 -18.43
N LEU A 153 -3.39 -0.34 -19.65
CA LEU A 153 -3.31 1.08 -19.94
C LEU A 153 -4.58 1.86 -19.56
N ASN A 154 -5.65 1.17 -19.19
CA ASN A 154 -6.94 1.73 -18.79
C ASN A 154 -7.20 1.63 -17.27
N TYR A 155 -6.19 1.22 -16.47
CA TYR A 155 -6.36 1.06 -15.02
C TYR A 155 -6.47 2.40 -14.27
N TRP A 156 -6.12 3.52 -14.91
CA TRP A 156 -6.08 4.83 -14.25
C TRP A 156 -7.44 5.25 -13.71
N GLU A 157 -8.47 5.30 -14.55
CA GLU A 157 -9.80 5.70 -14.15
C GLU A 157 -10.38 4.78 -13.06
N GLN A 158 -10.16 3.47 -13.20
CA GLN A 158 -10.62 2.48 -12.22
C GLN A 158 -9.92 2.67 -10.87
N SER A 159 -8.62 2.92 -10.88
CA SER A 159 -7.83 3.17 -9.66
C SER A 159 -8.27 4.47 -8.97
N ILE A 160 -8.55 5.52 -9.74
CA ILE A 160 -9.08 6.79 -9.23
C ILE A 160 -10.47 6.59 -8.59
N GLU A 161 -11.39 5.89 -9.25
CA GLU A 161 -12.74 5.66 -8.71
C GLU A 161 -12.71 4.80 -7.43
N ARG A 162 -11.82 3.81 -7.37
CA ARG A 162 -11.59 3.04 -6.14
C ARG A 162 -11.08 3.95 -5.02
N MET A 163 -10.05 4.74 -5.30
CA MET A 163 -9.48 5.66 -4.31
C MET A 163 -10.52 6.67 -3.82
N LYS A 164 -11.36 7.25 -4.69
CA LYS A 164 -12.49 8.09 -4.27
C LYS A 164 -13.44 7.37 -3.33
N THR A 165 -13.75 6.10 -3.63
CA THR A 165 -14.64 5.29 -2.78
C THR A 165 -14.05 5.09 -1.38
N ASP A 166 -12.73 4.85 -1.28
CA ASP A 166 -12.04 4.71 0.01
C ASP A 166 -12.07 6.03 0.80
N PHE A 167 -11.94 7.18 0.12
CA PHE A 167 -12.09 8.49 0.76
C PHE A 167 -13.52 8.77 1.23
N ILE A 168 -14.55 8.38 0.47
CA ILE A 168 -15.96 8.51 0.88
C ILE A 168 -16.24 7.76 2.18
N GLN A 169 -15.55 6.64 2.42
CA GLN A 169 -15.67 5.84 3.64
C GLN A 169 -14.82 6.37 4.81
N SER A 170 -14.08 7.46 4.59
CA SER A 170 -13.20 8.09 5.57
C SER A 170 -13.71 9.47 6.01
N ASP A 171 -13.02 10.10 6.96
CA ASP A 171 -13.30 11.46 7.39
C ASP A 171 -12.53 12.53 6.60
N LEU A 172 -11.73 12.12 5.61
CA LEU A 172 -10.88 13.00 4.81
C LEU A 172 -11.51 13.27 3.44
N ASP A 173 -11.26 14.45 2.89
CA ASP A 173 -11.77 14.83 1.56
C ASP A 173 -10.81 14.42 0.46
N TYR A 174 -11.32 13.75 -0.59
CA TYR A 174 -10.54 13.31 -1.74
C TYR A 174 -9.93 14.46 -2.53
N TYR A 175 -10.69 15.54 -2.76
CA TYR A 175 -10.21 16.66 -3.57
C TYR A 175 -9.15 17.47 -2.83
N GLU A 176 -9.28 17.62 -1.51
CA GLU A 176 -8.21 18.16 -0.69
C GLU A 176 -6.95 17.31 -0.77
N PHE A 177 -7.08 15.98 -0.72
CA PHE A 177 -5.96 15.06 -0.87
C PHE A 177 -5.24 15.22 -2.21
N VAL A 178 -5.99 15.25 -3.32
CA VAL A 178 -5.41 15.40 -4.66
C VAL A 178 -4.67 16.74 -4.81
N ASN A 179 -5.10 17.79 -4.13
CA ASN A 179 -4.39 19.07 -4.11
C ASN A 179 -3.06 19.01 -3.33
N GLU A 180 -2.91 18.06 -2.42
CA GLU A 180 -1.69 17.88 -1.62
C GLU A 180 -0.63 17.01 -2.33
N ILE A 181 -0.97 16.29 -3.39
CA ILE A 181 -0.05 15.40 -4.12
C ILE A 181 0.04 15.76 -5.62
N ASP A 182 1.18 15.43 -6.23
CA ASP A 182 1.32 15.54 -7.69
C ASP A 182 0.90 14.22 -8.36
N MET A 183 -0.35 14.17 -8.82
CA MET A 183 -0.91 12.99 -9.50
C MET A 183 -0.22 12.68 -10.84
N ASN A 184 0.57 13.60 -11.41
CA ASN A 184 1.33 13.36 -12.64
C ASN A 184 2.66 12.65 -12.38
N ARG A 185 3.02 12.43 -11.15
CA ARG A 185 4.22 11.68 -10.77
C ARG A 185 3.87 10.29 -10.26
N VAL A 186 4.88 9.43 -10.23
CA VAL A 186 4.78 8.15 -9.55
C VAL A 186 4.69 8.39 -8.04
N PHE A 187 3.60 8.00 -7.44
CA PHE A 187 3.31 8.18 -6.02
C PHE A 187 3.13 6.85 -5.26
N MET A 188 3.40 5.71 -5.93
CA MET A 188 3.33 4.38 -5.33
C MET A 188 4.61 3.61 -5.61
N HIS A 189 5.12 2.87 -4.63
CA HIS A 189 6.22 1.89 -4.76
C HIS A 189 5.71 0.50 -5.15
N SER A 190 4.47 0.21 -4.82
CA SER A 190 3.67 -0.95 -5.23
C SER A 190 2.20 -0.59 -5.09
N VAL A 191 1.29 -1.52 -5.35
CA VAL A 191 -0.17 -1.23 -5.35
C VAL A 191 -0.72 -0.70 -4.02
N ASN A 192 -0.07 -0.99 -2.89
CA ASN A 192 -0.50 -0.62 -1.53
C ASN A 192 0.60 0.06 -0.70
N HIS A 193 1.73 0.35 -1.31
CA HIS A 193 2.84 1.05 -0.67
C HIS A 193 3.02 2.45 -1.32
N PRO A 194 2.30 3.46 -0.83
CA PRO A 194 2.46 4.83 -1.30
C PRO A 194 3.80 5.42 -0.86
N THR A 195 4.28 6.40 -1.63
CA THR A 195 5.46 7.19 -1.27
C THR A 195 5.23 8.01 -0.01
N ILE A 196 6.30 8.47 0.62
CA ILE A 196 6.21 9.35 1.79
C ILE A 196 5.43 10.64 1.50
N GLY A 197 5.43 11.12 0.25
CA GLY A 197 4.65 12.29 -0.16
C GLY A 197 3.15 12.08 0.02
N VAL A 198 2.65 10.92 -0.35
CA VAL A 198 1.24 10.54 -0.15
C VAL A 198 0.90 10.41 1.33
N LEU A 199 1.77 9.78 2.12
CA LEU A 199 1.56 9.61 3.55
C LEU A 199 1.61 10.96 4.30
N SER A 200 2.45 11.89 3.83
CA SER A 200 2.50 13.26 4.34
C SER A 200 1.22 14.05 4.02
N ALA A 201 0.65 13.87 2.83
CA ALA A 201 -0.63 14.46 2.45
C ALA A 201 -1.77 13.96 3.36
N ILE A 202 -1.87 12.66 3.61
CA ILE A 202 -2.83 12.10 4.57
C ILE A 202 -2.63 12.71 5.96
N ALA A 203 -1.39 12.81 6.43
CA ALA A 203 -1.08 13.41 7.73
C ALA A 203 -1.47 14.90 7.80
N ALA A 204 -1.27 15.66 6.71
CA ALA A 204 -1.68 17.06 6.62
C ALA A 204 -3.20 17.21 6.75
N LEU A 205 -3.98 16.38 6.05
CA LEU A 205 -5.44 16.38 6.17
C LEU A 205 -5.90 15.97 7.58
N VAL A 206 -5.23 15.02 8.22
CA VAL A 206 -5.49 14.67 9.62
C VAL A 206 -5.25 15.87 10.53
N CYS A 207 -4.11 16.58 10.39
CA CYS A 207 -3.85 17.80 11.17
C CYS A 207 -4.97 18.83 11.02
N LYS A 208 -5.44 19.08 9.79
CA LYS A 208 -6.56 19.96 9.51
C LYS A 208 -7.84 19.50 10.22
N LYS A 209 -8.17 18.20 10.12
CA LYS A 209 -9.37 17.60 10.70
C LYS A 209 -9.43 17.69 12.23
N ILE A 210 -8.27 17.55 12.90
CA ILE A 210 -8.19 17.63 14.37
C ILE A 210 -7.90 19.03 14.89
N GLY A 211 -7.75 20.02 13.99
CA GLY A 211 -7.53 21.43 14.34
C GLY A 211 -6.12 21.72 14.86
N LEU A 212 -5.13 20.91 14.52
CA LEU A 212 -3.72 21.15 14.88
C LEU A 212 -3.01 21.92 13.77
N LYS A 213 -2.35 23.01 14.15
CA LYS A 213 -1.58 23.82 13.22
C LYS A 213 -0.34 23.07 12.75
N GLN A 214 -0.18 22.96 11.45
CA GLN A 214 1.04 22.45 10.84
C GLN A 214 2.16 23.49 10.95
N LYS A 215 3.38 23.02 11.20
CA LYS A 215 4.58 23.87 11.21
C LYS A 215 5.21 23.99 9.84
N TYR A 216 5.12 22.92 9.04
CA TYR A 216 5.71 22.82 7.71
C TYR A 216 4.67 22.41 6.68
N ASP A 217 4.94 22.75 5.44
CA ASP A 217 4.21 22.24 4.29
C ASP A 217 4.46 20.74 4.12
N SER A 218 3.42 19.95 3.80
CA SER A 218 3.50 18.50 3.69
C SER A 218 4.46 18.04 2.57
N GLN A 219 4.47 18.77 1.45
CA GLN A 219 5.33 18.43 0.31
C GLN A 219 6.78 18.83 0.55
N ALA A 220 7.02 19.97 1.22
CA ALA A 220 8.37 20.37 1.61
C ALA A 220 9.05 19.33 2.52
N LEU A 221 8.28 18.64 3.37
CA LEU A 221 8.81 17.59 4.23
C LEU A 221 9.32 16.37 3.48
N THR A 222 8.78 16.07 2.29
CA THR A 222 9.21 14.91 1.50
C THR A 222 10.70 14.92 1.16
N CYS A 223 11.30 16.13 1.11
CA CYS A 223 12.74 16.29 0.84
C CYS A 223 13.64 15.89 2.01
N VAL A 224 13.10 15.84 3.24
CA VAL A 224 13.88 15.61 4.47
C VAL A 224 13.40 14.39 5.26
N MET A 225 12.23 13.87 4.94
CA MET A 225 11.71 12.67 5.58
C MET A 225 12.24 11.41 4.90
N LYS A 226 12.52 10.43 5.74
CA LYS A 226 12.89 9.10 5.29
C LYS A 226 11.68 8.37 4.73
N ASP A 227 11.80 7.81 3.53
CA ASP A 227 10.81 6.88 2.98
C ASP A 227 11.21 5.45 3.35
N GLU A 228 10.72 4.96 4.49
CA GLU A 228 11.08 3.66 5.03
C GLU A 228 10.67 2.51 4.13
N ILE A 229 9.56 2.64 3.41
CA ILE A 229 9.11 1.64 2.44
C ILE A 229 10.09 1.59 1.27
N PHE A 230 10.47 2.73 0.74
CA PHE A 230 11.46 2.80 -0.33
C PHE A 230 12.82 2.26 0.12
N GLU A 231 13.25 2.49 1.34
CA GLU A 231 14.56 2.04 1.81
C GLU A 231 14.63 0.55 2.13
N SER A 232 13.62 -0.01 2.78
CA SER A 232 13.66 -1.37 3.33
C SER A 232 12.71 -2.36 2.67
N GLY A 233 11.63 -1.90 2.03
CA GLY A 233 10.63 -2.75 1.40
C GLY A 233 10.96 -3.13 -0.05
N PRO A 234 10.19 -4.07 -0.63
CA PRO A 234 10.26 -4.36 -2.05
C PRO A 234 9.67 -3.20 -2.87
N VAL A 235 10.26 -2.95 -4.04
CA VAL A 235 9.75 -1.97 -5.00
C VAL A 235 9.43 -2.68 -6.31
N TRP A 236 8.18 -2.56 -6.74
CA TRP A 236 7.76 -3.05 -8.04
C TRP A 236 8.02 -1.98 -9.11
N PRO A 237 8.68 -2.32 -10.23
CA PRO A 237 8.96 -1.33 -11.28
C PRO A 237 7.68 -0.89 -11.98
N ILE A 238 7.67 0.35 -12.47
CA ILE A 238 6.70 0.75 -13.49
C ILE A 238 7.30 0.40 -14.84
N TYR A 239 6.59 -0.40 -15.61
CA TYR A 239 7.09 -0.85 -16.91
C TYR A 239 7.15 0.32 -17.89
N PRO A 240 8.14 0.36 -18.81
CA PRO A 240 8.38 1.52 -19.67
C PRO A 240 7.14 2.01 -20.42
N ASP A 241 6.39 1.10 -21.06
CA ASP A 241 5.20 1.50 -21.81
C ASP A 241 4.03 1.98 -20.93
N ILE A 242 3.98 1.53 -19.67
CA ILE A 242 3.02 2.03 -18.68
C ILE A 242 3.46 3.42 -18.20
N ALA A 243 4.73 3.58 -17.85
CA ALA A 243 5.29 4.85 -17.39
C ALA A 243 5.14 5.97 -18.43
N ASN A 244 5.24 5.65 -19.71
CA ASN A 244 5.06 6.62 -20.81
C ASN A 244 3.68 7.30 -20.76
N ASN A 245 2.62 6.62 -20.30
CA ASN A 245 1.29 7.21 -20.14
C ASN A 245 1.26 8.33 -19.09
N PHE A 246 2.24 8.36 -18.19
CA PHE A 246 2.37 9.36 -17.13
C PHE A 246 3.52 10.34 -17.39
N GLY A 247 4.13 10.30 -18.59
CA GLY A 247 5.29 11.14 -18.92
C GLY A 247 6.52 10.82 -18.06
N GLN A 248 6.63 9.60 -17.54
CA GLN A 248 7.71 9.13 -16.70
C GLN A 248 8.59 8.10 -17.42
N SER A 249 9.82 7.96 -16.93
CA SER A 249 10.69 6.85 -17.34
C SER A 249 10.36 5.59 -16.55
N GLY A 250 10.16 4.49 -17.26
CA GLY A 250 9.92 3.17 -16.66
C GLY A 250 11.17 2.29 -16.67
N THR A 251 11.07 1.14 -15.98
CA THR A 251 12.15 0.15 -15.93
C THR A 251 11.58 -1.26 -15.72
N PHE A 252 12.42 -2.28 -15.91
CA PHE A 252 12.16 -3.67 -15.53
C PHE A 252 13.11 -4.14 -14.39
N LEU A 253 13.54 -3.21 -13.55
CA LEU A 253 14.39 -3.51 -12.40
C LEU A 253 13.54 -3.74 -11.15
N PHE A 254 13.40 -4.98 -10.75
CA PHE A 254 12.64 -5.40 -9.57
C PHE A 254 13.52 -5.35 -8.34
N ARG A 255 13.18 -4.53 -7.35
CA ARG A 255 13.98 -4.43 -6.13
C ARG A 255 13.35 -5.23 -5.00
N ALA A 256 14.06 -6.26 -4.54
CA ALA A 256 13.68 -7.04 -3.38
C ALA A 256 13.90 -6.29 -2.06
N GLN A 257 13.28 -6.79 -1.00
CA GLN A 257 13.60 -6.39 0.36
C GLN A 257 15.10 -6.61 0.62
N GLY A 258 15.76 -5.64 1.26
CA GLY A 258 17.21 -5.67 1.47
C GLY A 258 18.03 -5.16 0.29
N GLY A 259 17.39 -4.67 -0.78
CA GLY A 259 18.03 -3.88 -1.84
C GLY A 259 18.57 -4.68 -3.03
N LYS A 260 18.47 -6.02 -3.03
CA LYS A 260 18.85 -6.79 -4.22
C LYS A 260 17.95 -6.43 -5.40
N ILE A 261 18.56 -6.21 -6.57
CA ILE A 261 17.85 -5.88 -7.82
C ILE A 261 17.91 -7.10 -8.74
N TYR A 262 16.77 -7.40 -9.35
CA TYR A 262 16.61 -8.42 -10.39
C TYR A 262 16.21 -7.74 -11.71
N GLU A 263 16.84 -8.14 -12.80
CA GLU A 263 16.37 -7.82 -14.14
C GLU A 263 15.18 -8.71 -14.53
N LEU A 264 14.44 -8.34 -15.58
CA LEU A 264 13.24 -9.06 -15.99
C LEU A 264 13.45 -10.55 -16.20
N ASP A 265 14.51 -10.93 -16.93
CA ASP A 265 14.78 -12.34 -17.25
C ASP A 265 15.13 -13.14 -15.98
N GLU A 266 15.89 -12.56 -15.06
CA GLU A 266 16.20 -13.17 -13.76
C GLU A 266 14.93 -13.32 -12.92
N PHE A 267 14.08 -12.28 -12.89
CA PHE A 267 12.80 -12.33 -12.17
C PHE A 267 11.86 -13.40 -12.74
N ILE A 268 11.74 -13.50 -14.07
CA ILE A 268 10.97 -14.56 -14.75
C ILE A 268 11.47 -15.95 -14.35
N GLN A 269 12.79 -16.16 -14.34
CA GLN A 269 13.36 -17.43 -13.96
C GLN A 269 12.99 -17.81 -12.52
N LEU A 270 13.15 -16.89 -11.57
CA LEU A 270 12.85 -17.14 -10.16
C LEU A 270 11.36 -17.43 -9.94
N GLU A 271 10.46 -16.67 -10.57
CA GLU A 271 9.03 -16.92 -10.53
C GLU A 271 8.66 -18.30 -11.08
N TYR A 272 9.23 -18.70 -12.23
CA TYR A 272 9.00 -20.04 -12.79
C TYR A 272 9.49 -21.17 -11.89
N GLU A 273 10.62 -20.99 -11.21
CA GLU A 273 11.12 -21.98 -10.24
C GLU A 273 10.16 -22.13 -9.06
N ILE A 274 9.63 -21.04 -8.54
CA ILE A 274 8.61 -21.04 -7.48
C ILE A 274 7.37 -21.79 -7.96
N PHE A 275 6.81 -21.41 -9.12
CA PHE A 275 5.57 -22.00 -9.64
C PHE A 275 5.69 -23.47 -9.99
N LYS A 276 6.86 -23.96 -10.44
CA LYS A 276 7.12 -25.38 -10.67
C LYS A 276 7.03 -26.22 -9.39
N ASN A 277 7.39 -25.63 -8.26
CA ASN A 277 7.35 -26.28 -6.95
C ASN A 277 5.96 -26.27 -6.32
N LEU A 278 5.03 -25.45 -6.83
CA LEU A 278 3.64 -25.44 -6.39
C LEU A 278 2.92 -26.68 -6.96
N LYS A 279 2.34 -27.48 -6.10
CA LYS A 279 1.47 -28.57 -6.55
C LYS A 279 0.20 -27.99 -7.16
N LYS A 280 -0.21 -28.49 -8.33
CA LYS A 280 -1.41 -28.01 -9.05
C LYS A 280 -2.68 -27.97 -8.20
N ASN A 281 -2.81 -28.89 -7.23
CA ASN A 281 -3.95 -28.98 -6.31
C ASN A 281 -3.82 -28.01 -5.11
N GLU A 282 -2.72 -27.29 -4.98
CA GLU A 282 -2.48 -26.29 -3.94
C GLU A 282 -2.83 -24.87 -4.38
N LEU A 283 -2.79 -24.61 -5.69
CA LEU A 283 -3.25 -23.33 -6.21
C LEU A 283 -4.78 -23.25 -6.04
N ASN A 284 -5.24 -22.18 -5.45
CA ASN A 284 -6.65 -21.80 -5.51
C ASN A 284 -7.01 -21.62 -6.98
N GLU A 285 -8.24 -21.97 -7.35
CA GLU A 285 -8.63 -22.04 -8.78
C GLU A 285 -8.11 -20.82 -9.55
N PRO A 286 -7.44 -21.04 -10.70
CA PRO A 286 -6.90 -19.95 -11.52
C PRO A 286 -7.94 -18.87 -11.88
N ASN A 287 -9.20 -19.23 -11.94
CA ASN A 287 -10.32 -18.33 -12.20
C ASN A 287 -10.53 -17.24 -11.13
N PHE A 288 -9.95 -17.38 -9.94
CA PHE A 288 -9.99 -16.34 -8.93
C PHE A 288 -9.06 -15.17 -9.26
N TYR A 289 -7.98 -15.41 -10.03
CA TYR A 289 -6.97 -14.41 -10.35
C TYR A 289 -7.00 -13.91 -11.79
N PHE A 290 -7.52 -14.75 -12.70
CA PHE A 290 -7.45 -14.48 -14.13
C PHE A 290 -8.76 -14.86 -14.78
N SER A 291 -9.35 -13.90 -15.51
CA SER A 291 -10.43 -14.23 -16.43
C SER A 291 -9.93 -15.21 -17.50
N GLN A 292 -10.82 -16.02 -18.05
CA GLN A 292 -10.49 -16.89 -19.20
C GLN A 292 -9.99 -16.06 -20.40
N GLU A 293 -10.48 -14.82 -20.51
CA GLU A 293 -10.02 -13.86 -21.50
C GLU A 293 -8.55 -13.50 -21.32
N PHE A 294 -8.10 -13.15 -20.09
CA PHE A 294 -6.70 -12.87 -19.78
C PHE A 294 -5.78 -14.04 -20.21
N LEU A 295 -6.13 -15.25 -19.82
CA LEU A 295 -5.35 -16.44 -20.18
C LEU A 295 -5.37 -16.71 -21.69
N SER A 296 -6.50 -16.44 -22.39
CA SER A 296 -6.61 -16.62 -23.84
C SER A 296 -5.76 -15.61 -24.61
N ILE A 297 -5.69 -14.37 -24.16
CA ILE A 297 -4.80 -13.33 -24.74
C ILE A 297 -3.36 -13.82 -24.69
N LEU A 298 -2.87 -14.27 -23.55
CA LEU A 298 -1.50 -14.80 -23.42
C LEU A 298 -1.28 -16.06 -24.26
N LYS A 299 -2.27 -16.92 -24.41
CA LYS A 299 -2.18 -18.15 -25.21
C LYS A 299 -2.15 -17.88 -26.71
N GLY A 300 -2.89 -16.87 -27.18
CA GLY A 300 -3.05 -16.54 -28.60
C GLY A 300 -1.79 -15.95 -29.26
N LEU A 301 -0.75 -15.67 -28.47
CA LEU A 301 0.52 -15.08 -28.91
C LEU A 301 1.64 -16.11 -29.11
N LYS A 302 1.30 -17.40 -29.10
CA LYS A 302 2.23 -18.51 -29.35
C LYS A 302 2.73 -18.53 -30.78
#